data_4ae958517a5617f37513c895b787c21a
#
_entry.id   4ae958517a5617f37513c895b787c21a
#
_cell.length_a   1.000
_cell.length_b   1.000
_cell.length_c   1.000
_cell.angle_alpha   90.00
_cell.angle_beta   90.00
_cell.angle_gamma   90.00
#
_symmetry.space_group_name_H-M   'P 1'
#
loop_
_entity.id
_entity.type
_entity.pdbx_description
1 polymer ?
#
loop_
_entity_poly.entity_id
_entity_poly.type
_entity_poly.pdbx_seq_one_letter_code
_entity_poly.pdbx_strand_id
1 'polypeptide(L)'
;MGSFAATLATASVAHATTARAVSLVDLVRRSSRIARATALDSFARLEDIGGARHVVTYSRLRIDDSIQGASGDSETLVRTLGGRVGDLGEIVHGEAELSLNETCLVFLMQDPNGVELVTAMAQGHYPVAIDGGGTPRLRLGRNMPLLVGKAPSAVAQLAGKPFTEARALILGARR
;
A
#
# COMPACT_ATOMS: atom_id res chain seq x y z
N MET A 1 29.20 -35.43 -35.75
CA MET A 1 27.81 -34.95 -35.82
C MET A 1 27.51 -34.27 -34.53
N GLY A 2 27.59 -32.93 -34.53
CA GLY A 2 27.34 -32.08 -33.35
C GLY A 2 25.91 -31.56 -33.36
N SER A 3 25.13 -31.91 -32.32
CA SER A 3 23.75 -31.40 -32.15
C SER A 3 23.83 -30.03 -31.45
N PHE A 4 23.42 -28.99 -32.15
CA PHE A 4 23.22 -27.65 -31.56
C PHE A 4 21.82 -27.63 -30.90
N ALA A 5 21.78 -27.54 -29.58
CA ALA A 5 20.54 -27.28 -28.86
C ALA A 5 20.26 -25.77 -28.88
N ALA A 6 19.23 -25.35 -29.60
CA ALA A 6 18.76 -23.97 -29.58
C ALA A 6 17.93 -23.73 -28.30
N THR A 7 18.44 -22.90 -27.40
CA THR A 7 17.72 -22.43 -26.21
C THR A 7 16.76 -21.30 -26.63
N LEU A 8 15.45 -21.59 -26.63
CA LEU A 8 14.42 -20.57 -26.81
C LEU A 8 14.33 -19.72 -25.52
N ALA A 9 14.79 -18.48 -25.59
CA ALA A 9 14.54 -17.49 -24.54
C ALA A 9 13.09 -17.01 -24.66
N THR A 10 12.25 -17.36 -23.70
CA THR A 10 10.90 -16.79 -23.58
C THR A 10 11.02 -15.38 -23.02
N ALA A 11 10.76 -14.38 -23.86
CA ALA A 11 10.63 -12.99 -23.43
C ALA A 11 9.37 -12.85 -22.58
N SER A 12 9.52 -12.57 -21.27
CA SER A 12 8.40 -12.20 -20.40
C SER A 12 7.93 -10.79 -20.79
N VAL A 13 6.70 -10.66 -21.27
CA VAL A 13 6.07 -9.37 -21.51
C VAL A 13 5.74 -8.76 -20.16
N ALA A 14 6.50 -7.73 -19.75
CA ALA A 14 6.17 -6.96 -18.56
C ALA A 14 4.92 -6.11 -18.83
N HIS A 15 3.80 -6.47 -18.24
CA HIS A 15 2.58 -5.68 -18.28
C HIS A 15 2.72 -4.55 -17.25
N ALA A 16 2.98 -3.31 -17.71
CA ALA A 16 2.93 -2.14 -16.84
C ALA A 16 1.47 -1.82 -16.52
N THR A 17 1.06 -2.04 -15.28
CA THR A 17 -0.25 -1.63 -14.79
C THR A 17 -0.26 -0.12 -14.60
N THR A 18 -1.23 0.57 -15.21
CA THR A 18 -1.43 2.00 -15.04
C THR A 18 -2.58 2.26 -14.07
N ALA A 19 -2.44 3.29 -13.24
CA ALA A 19 -3.51 3.75 -12.36
C ALA A 19 -3.66 5.27 -12.43
N ARG A 20 -4.88 5.74 -12.16
CA ARG A 20 -5.13 7.18 -12.05
C ARG A 20 -4.45 7.72 -10.79
N ALA A 21 -3.65 8.76 -10.95
CA ALA A 21 -3.03 9.47 -9.84
C ALA A 21 -4.07 10.11 -8.94
N VAL A 22 -3.98 9.89 -7.64
CA VAL A 22 -4.84 10.51 -6.62
C VAL A 22 -4.11 11.71 -6.01
N SER A 23 -4.79 12.86 -5.89
CA SER A 23 -4.24 14.04 -5.21
C SER A 23 -4.12 13.80 -3.71
N LEU A 24 -3.22 14.54 -3.02
CA LEU A 24 -3.09 14.43 -1.56
C LEU A 24 -4.40 14.81 -0.84
N VAL A 25 -5.09 15.84 -1.32
CA VAL A 25 -6.38 16.28 -0.77
C VAL A 25 -7.43 15.18 -0.89
N ASP A 26 -7.53 14.51 -2.06
CA ASP A 26 -8.49 13.42 -2.25
C ASP A 26 -8.11 12.18 -1.44
N LEU A 27 -6.83 11.88 -1.32
CA LEU A 27 -6.36 10.76 -0.51
C LEU A 27 -6.71 10.97 0.97
N VAL A 28 -6.44 12.16 1.51
CA VAL A 28 -6.80 12.55 2.89
C VAL A 28 -8.31 12.51 3.11
N ARG A 29 -9.09 13.11 2.21
CA ARG A 29 -10.55 13.19 2.35
C ARG A 29 -11.23 11.81 2.31
N ARG A 30 -10.72 10.88 1.50
CA ARG A 30 -11.26 9.52 1.36
C ARG A 30 -10.85 8.59 2.50
N SER A 31 -9.88 8.99 3.32
CA SER A 31 -9.37 8.16 4.41
C SER A 31 -10.12 8.46 5.70
N SER A 32 -10.65 7.41 6.34
CA SER A 32 -11.20 7.48 7.69
C SER A 32 -10.11 7.54 8.76
N ARG A 33 -8.94 6.94 8.47
CA ARG A 33 -7.77 6.91 9.35
C ARG A 33 -6.49 7.17 8.55
N ILE A 34 -5.57 7.93 9.14
CA ILE A 34 -4.21 8.14 8.62
C ILE A 34 -3.26 7.99 9.80
N ALA A 35 -2.32 7.07 9.70
CA ALA A 35 -1.44 6.78 10.83
C ALA A 35 -0.03 6.34 10.37
N ARG A 36 0.96 6.54 11.24
CA ARG A 36 2.17 5.74 11.23
C ARG A 36 1.86 4.44 11.96
N ALA A 37 2.15 3.33 11.33
CA ALA A 37 1.84 2.02 11.86
C ALA A 37 2.94 1.02 11.52
N THR A 38 3.00 -0.07 12.30
CA THR A 38 3.95 -1.17 12.08
C THR A 38 3.17 -2.48 11.92
N ALA A 39 3.45 -3.23 10.85
CA ALA A 39 2.83 -4.53 10.61
C ALA A 39 3.41 -5.57 11.57
N LEU A 40 2.55 -6.20 12.36
CA LEU A 40 2.93 -7.18 13.40
C LEU A 40 2.91 -8.60 12.88
N ASP A 41 1.83 -8.96 12.18
CA ASP A 41 1.63 -10.26 11.56
C ASP A 41 0.65 -10.15 10.38
N SER A 42 0.52 -11.24 9.63
CA SER A 42 -0.46 -11.34 8.56
C SER A 42 -0.89 -12.79 8.34
N PHE A 43 -2.10 -12.96 7.83
CA PHE A 43 -2.61 -14.23 7.33
C PHE A 43 -3.41 -14.02 6.06
N ALA A 44 -3.41 -15.03 5.19
CA ALA A 44 -4.20 -15.01 3.96
C ALA A 44 -5.36 -16.00 4.02
N ARG A 45 -6.46 -15.67 3.33
CA ARG A 45 -7.60 -16.56 3.17
C ARG A 45 -8.30 -16.32 1.84
N LEU A 46 -9.21 -17.21 1.47
CA LEU A 46 -10.09 -17.03 0.30
C LEU A 46 -11.36 -16.29 0.72
N GLU A 47 -11.74 -15.28 -0.05
CA GLU A 47 -13.00 -14.55 0.12
C GLU A 47 -13.71 -14.36 -1.22
N ASP A 48 -15.05 -14.32 -1.16
CA ASP A 48 -15.87 -13.95 -2.31
C ASP A 48 -16.05 -12.43 -2.32
N ILE A 49 -15.49 -11.77 -3.32
CA ILE A 49 -15.54 -10.31 -3.50
C ILE A 49 -16.08 -10.04 -4.90
N GLY A 50 -17.19 -9.29 -4.97
CA GLY A 50 -17.79 -8.94 -6.26
C GLY A 50 -18.27 -10.15 -7.09
N GLY A 51 -18.56 -11.29 -6.46
CA GLY A 51 -19.00 -12.52 -7.11
C GLY A 51 -17.87 -13.40 -7.64
N ALA A 52 -16.61 -13.07 -7.35
CA ALA A 52 -15.45 -13.90 -7.66
C ALA A 52 -14.67 -14.23 -6.37
N ARG A 53 -14.02 -15.41 -6.36
CA ARG A 53 -13.20 -15.85 -5.25
C ARG A 53 -11.79 -15.31 -5.41
N HIS A 54 -11.32 -14.58 -4.39
CA HIS A 54 -10.00 -13.95 -4.33
C HIS A 54 -9.19 -14.45 -3.13
N VAL A 55 -7.87 -14.46 -3.28
CA VAL A 55 -6.98 -14.51 -2.12
C VAL A 55 -6.89 -13.12 -1.54
N VAL A 56 -7.14 -12.99 -0.25
CA VAL A 56 -6.97 -11.73 0.49
C VAL A 56 -5.98 -11.94 1.62
N THR A 57 -5.20 -10.91 1.92
CA THR A 57 -4.28 -10.87 3.05
C THR A 57 -4.79 -9.90 4.09
N TYR A 58 -4.88 -10.34 5.33
CA TYR A 58 -5.15 -9.51 6.49
C TYR A 58 -3.84 -9.25 7.22
N SER A 59 -3.49 -7.99 7.37
CA SER A 59 -2.31 -7.55 8.13
C SER A 59 -2.77 -6.84 9.40
N ARG A 60 -2.27 -7.28 10.57
CA ARG A 60 -2.48 -6.60 11.84
C ARG A 60 -1.44 -5.51 11.99
N LEU A 61 -1.90 -4.27 12.08
CA LEU A 61 -1.07 -3.09 12.23
C LEU A 61 -1.17 -2.56 13.65
N ARG A 62 -0.04 -2.34 14.31
CA ARG A 62 0.04 -1.50 15.50
C ARG A 62 0.09 -0.05 15.09
N ILE A 63 -0.76 0.78 15.68
CA ILE A 63 -0.79 2.22 15.44
C ILE A 63 0.24 2.91 16.34
N ASP A 64 1.31 3.41 15.75
CA ASP A 64 2.40 4.09 16.47
C ASP A 64 2.15 5.59 16.65
N ASP A 65 1.48 6.25 15.67
CA ASP A 65 1.13 7.68 15.72
C ASP A 65 -0.11 7.93 14.84
N SER A 66 -1.19 8.45 15.43
CA SER A 66 -2.42 8.78 14.71
C SER A 66 -2.37 10.22 14.21
N ILE A 67 -2.51 10.41 12.88
CA ILE A 67 -2.58 11.71 12.24
C ILE A 67 -4.03 12.13 12.02
N GLN A 68 -4.91 11.18 11.71
CA GLN A 68 -6.34 11.37 11.50
C GLN A 68 -7.11 10.12 11.95
N GLY A 69 -8.35 10.30 12.43
CA GLY A 69 -9.23 9.25 12.89
C GLY A 69 -9.13 9.02 14.40
N ALA A 70 -9.85 8.01 14.91
CA ALA A 70 -9.90 7.70 16.33
C ALA A 70 -8.52 7.32 16.88
N SER A 71 -8.16 7.92 18.01
CA SER A 71 -6.88 7.69 18.71
C SER A 71 -6.96 6.52 19.71
N GLY A 72 -8.08 5.79 19.77
CA GLY A 72 -8.34 4.80 20.84
C GLY A 72 -7.80 3.40 20.59
N ASP A 73 -7.67 2.99 19.33
CA ASP A 73 -7.23 1.65 19.00
C ASP A 73 -5.72 1.60 18.81
N SER A 74 -5.04 0.78 19.62
CA SER A 74 -3.60 0.53 19.47
C SER A 74 -3.26 -0.37 18.28
N GLU A 75 -4.23 -1.14 17.79
CA GLU A 75 -4.07 -2.06 16.66
C GLU A 75 -5.30 -2.02 15.74
N THR A 76 -5.08 -2.39 14.49
CA THR A 76 -6.16 -2.55 13.51
C THR A 76 -5.84 -3.68 12.53
N LEU A 77 -6.87 -4.24 11.90
CA LEU A 77 -6.75 -5.29 10.89
C LEU A 77 -7.09 -4.72 9.51
N VAL A 78 -6.11 -4.73 8.62
CA VAL A 78 -6.22 -4.17 7.26
C VAL A 78 -6.23 -5.28 6.23
N ARG A 79 -7.23 -5.29 5.34
CA ARG A 79 -7.33 -6.23 4.23
C ARG A 79 -6.71 -5.64 2.96
N THR A 80 -5.90 -6.44 2.28
CA THR A 80 -5.39 -6.18 0.93
C THR A 80 -5.74 -7.36 0.02
N LEU A 81 -5.84 -7.11 -1.30
CA LEU A 81 -6.05 -8.17 -2.27
C LEU A 81 -4.72 -8.87 -2.60
N GLY A 82 -4.81 -10.16 -2.88
CA GLY A 82 -3.65 -10.98 -3.19
C GLY A 82 -3.04 -11.65 -1.95
N GLY A 83 -2.04 -12.49 -2.21
CA GLY A 83 -1.36 -13.31 -1.21
C GLY A 83 -1.27 -14.77 -1.58
N ARG A 84 -1.12 -15.66 -0.58
CA ARG A 84 -1.01 -17.10 -0.81
C ARG A 84 -1.76 -17.90 0.25
N VAL A 85 -2.57 -18.87 -0.20
CA VAL A 85 -3.28 -19.84 0.65
C VAL A 85 -2.94 -21.24 0.15
N GLY A 86 -2.09 -21.97 0.87
CA GLY A 86 -1.58 -23.26 0.42
C GLY A 86 -0.81 -23.11 -0.91
N ASP A 87 -1.25 -23.82 -1.94
CA ASP A 87 -0.66 -23.78 -3.27
C ASP A 87 -1.24 -22.69 -4.18
N LEU A 88 -2.33 -22.04 -3.75
CA LEU A 88 -2.97 -20.97 -4.50
C LEU A 88 -2.35 -19.62 -4.16
N GLY A 89 -1.80 -18.93 -5.16
CA GLY A 89 -1.29 -17.57 -5.08
C GLY A 89 -2.05 -16.62 -5.99
N GLU A 90 -2.29 -15.39 -5.53
CA GLU A 90 -2.86 -14.31 -6.33
C GLU A 90 -1.99 -13.06 -6.19
N ILE A 91 -1.64 -12.43 -7.33
CA ILE A 91 -0.89 -11.18 -7.37
C ILE A 91 -1.83 -10.12 -7.94
N VAL A 92 -2.07 -9.06 -7.18
CA VAL A 92 -2.87 -7.92 -7.61
C VAL A 92 -1.94 -6.72 -7.79
N HIS A 93 -1.70 -6.37 -9.06
CA HIS A 93 -0.84 -5.23 -9.39
C HIS A 93 -1.44 -3.91 -8.91
N GLY A 94 -0.62 -3.09 -8.25
CA GLY A 94 -1.05 -1.82 -7.69
C GLY A 94 -1.67 -1.93 -6.30
N GLU A 95 -1.80 -3.13 -5.72
CA GLU A 95 -2.24 -3.30 -4.33
C GLU A 95 -1.11 -2.97 -3.35
N ALA A 96 -1.48 -2.49 -2.16
CA ALA A 96 -0.52 -2.22 -1.09
C ALA A 96 0.07 -3.53 -0.54
N GLU A 97 1.38 -3.56 -0.36
CA GLU A 97 2.08 -4.67 0.28
C GLU A 97 2.57 -4.25 1.67
N LEU A 98 1.89 -4.75 2.71
CA LEU A 98 2.20 -4.46 4.11
C LEU A 98 3.18 -5.50 4.63
N SER A 99 4.48 -5.21 4.58
CA SER A 99 5.53 -6.15 4.95
C SER A 99 5.67 -6.28 6.46
N LEU A 100 5.85 -7.49 6.94
CA LEU A 100 6.04 -7.81 8.37
C LEU A 100 7.20 -7.00 8.98
N ASN A 101 6.98 -6.44 10.17
CA ASN A 101 7.91 -5.58 10.91
C ASN A 101 8.30 -4.28 10.19
N GLU A 102 7.64 -3.94 9.10
CA GLU A 102 7.86 -2.68 8.40
C GLU A 102 6.96 -1.57 9.00
N THR A 103 7.60 -0.46 9.38
CA THR A 103 6.85 0.75 9.74
C THR A 103 6.47 1.50 8.48
N CYS A 104 5.24 1.98 8.40
CA CYS A 104 4.75 2.73 7.26
C CYS A 104 3.85 3.91 7.69
N LEU A 105 3.71 4.90 6.81
CA LEU A 105 2.59 5.81 6.80
C LEU A 105 1.49 5.16 5.95
N VAL A 106 0.31 4.99 6.51
CA VAL A 106 -0.81 4.36 5.83
C VAL A 106 -2.07 5.22 5.91
N PHE A 107 -2.79 5.27 4.78
CA PHE A 107 -4.08 5.89 4.61
C PHE A 107 -5.12 4.77 4.53
N LEU A 108 -6.07 4.75 5.46
CA LEU A 108 -7.07 3.69 5.57
C LEU A 108 -8.48 4.23 5.36
N MET A 109 -9.31 3.42 4.73
CA MET A 109 -10.74 3.63 4.58
C MET A 109 -11.48 2.36 4.99
N GLN A 110 -12.74 2.48 5.37
CA GLN A 110 -13.59 1.33 5.64
C GLN A 110 -14.46 1.00 4.44
N ASP A 111 -14.61 -0.28 4.15
CA ASP A 111 -15.63 -0.77 3.24
C ASP A 111 -17.02 -0.71 3.90
N PRO A 112 -18.12 -0.97 3.15
CA PRO A 112 -19.48 -0.96 3.72
C PRO A 112 -19.70 -1.94 4.89
N ASN A 113 -18.84 -2.95 5.04
CA ASN A 113 -18.89 -3.94 6.11
C ASN A 113 -17.99 -3.58 7.31
N GLY A 114 -17.34 -2.40 7.26
CA GLY A 114 -16.44 -1.92 8.31
C GLY A 114 -15.02 -2.49 8.26
N VAL A 115 -14.66 -3.22 7.20
CA VAL A 115 -13.30 -3.74 7.02
C VAL A 115 -12.38 -2.61 6.58
N GLU A 116 -11.24 -2.43 7.26
CA GLU A 116 -10.24 -1.43 6.85
C GLU A 116 -9.45 -1.90 5.63
N LEU A 117 -9.33 -1.02 4.66
CA LEU A 117 -8.61 -1.17 3.39
C LEU A 117 -7.61 -0.04 3.23
N VAL A 118 -6.53 -0.25 2.48
CA VAL A 118 -5.64 0.85 2.09
C VAL A 118 -6.33 1.75 1.07
N THR A 119 -6.48 3.04 1.39
CA THR A 119 -7.09 4.02 0.49
C THR A 119 -6.28 4.15 -0.79
N ALA A 120 -6.94 3.99 -1.93
CA ALA A 120 -6.30 4.07 -3.24
C ALA A 120 -5.15 3.06 -3.44
N MET A 121 -5.23 1.89 -2.80
CA MET A 121 -4.28 0.79 -2.96
C MET A 121 -2.83 1.22 -2.62
N ALA A 122 -1.84 0.88 -3.42
CA ALA A 122 -0.44 1.25 -3.19
C ALA A 122 -0.20 2.77 -3.04
N GLN A 123 -1.06 3.63 -3.61
CA GLN A 123 -0.92 5.09 -3.46
C GLN A 123 -1.18 5.59 -2.04
N GLY A 124 -1.86 4.80 -1.19
CA GLY A 124 -2.11 5.10 0.22
C GLY A 124 -1.13 4.44 1.19
N HIS A 125 -0.02 3.86 0.69
CA HIS A 125 0.96 3.15 1.51
C HIS A 125 2.38 3.63 1.23
N TYR A 126 3.08 4.07 2.28
CA TYR A 126 4.46 4.58 2.21
C TYR A 126 5.30 3.95 3.31
N PRO A 127 6.16 2.96 3.00
CA PRO A 127 7.16 2.47 3.94
C PRO A 127 8.03 3.60 4.49
N VAL A 128 8.38 3.52 5.77
CA VAL A 128 9.27 4.48 6.42
C VAL A 128 10.64 3.84 6.59
N ALA A 129 11.66 4.47 6.01
CA ALA A 129 13.04 4.03 6.17
C ALA A 129 13.88 5.14 6.79
N ILE A 130 14.85 4.77 7.63
CA ILE A 130 15.82 5.69 8.18
C ILE A 130 16.88 5.97 7.12
N ASP A 131 17.12 7.24 6.79
CA ASP A 131 18.20 7.63 5.88
C ASP A 131 19.58 7.61 6.56
N GLY A 132 20.65 7.85 5.79
CA GLY A 132 22.02 7.85 6.31
C GLY A 132 22.31 8.92 7.38
N GLY A 133 21.41 9.89 7.56
CA GLY A 133 21.47 10.92 8.61
C GLY A 133 20.55 10.63 9.81
N GLY A 134 19.95 9.44 9.90
CA GLY A 134 19.04 9.06 10.97
C GLY A 134 17.61 9.60 10.84
N THR A 135 17.25 10.21 9.71
CA THR A 135 15.93 10.82 9.51
C THR A 135 14.94 9.81 8.92
N PRO A 136 13.73 9.60 9.53
CA PRO A 136 12.69 8.78 8.95
C PRO A 136 12.13 9.43 7.67
N ARG A 137 12.20 8.71 6.54
CA ARG A 137 11.69 9.16 5.24
C ARG A 137 10.70 8.18 4.64
N LEU A 138 9.73 8.72 3.93
CA LEU A 138 8.75 7.94 3.20
C LEU A 138 9.37 7.37 1.92
N ARG A 139 9.12 6.09 1.68
CA ARG A 139 9.50 5.38 0.45
C ARG A 139 8.26 5.07 -0.38
N LEU A 140 8.47 4.79 -1.65
CA LEU A 140 7.41 4.19 -2.49
C LEU A 140 7.18 2.74 -2.07
N GLY A 141 5.92 2.33 -2.00
CA GLY A 141 5.55 0.93 -1.89
C GLY A 141 6.03 0.12 -3.11
N ARG A 142 6.29 -1.17 -2.92
CA ARG A 142 6.89 -2.05 -3.95
C ARG A 142 6.02 -2.22 -5.19
N ASN A 143 4.71 -2.24 -5.02
CA ASN A 143 3.72 -2.49 -6.07
C ASN A 143 3.15 -1.21 -6.71
N MET A 144 3.86 -0.08 -6.61
CA MET A 144 3.36 1.18 -7.16
C MET A 144 3.18 1.09 -8.67
N PRO A 145 1.96 1.28 -9.20
CA PRO A 145 1.70 1.28 -10.63
C PRO A 145 2.24 2.55 -11.29
N LEU A 146 2.34 2.56 -12.62
CA LEU A 146 2.58 3.79 -13.36
C LEU A 146 1.38 4.73 -13.19
N LEU A 147 1.63 5.90 -12.61
CA LEU A 147 0.57 6.88 -12.33
C LEU A 147 0.35 7.81 -13.51
N VAL A 148 -0.90 7.94 -13.95
CA VAL A 148 -1.32 8.87 -15.01
C VAL A 148 -2.31 9.90 -14.47
N GLY A 149 -2.17 11.17 -14.84
CA GLY A 149 -3.05 12.25 -14.41
C GLY A 149 -2.44 13.64 -14.61
N LYS A 150 -3.25 14.69 -14.47
CA LYS A 150 -2.85 16.09 -14.69
C LYS A 150 -2.46 16.83 -13.40
N ALA A 151 -2.96 16.41 -12.25
CA ALA A 151 -2.68 17.06 -10.96
C ALA A 151 -1.46 16.42 -10.28
N PRO A 152 -0.73 17.15 -9.42
CA PRO A 152 0.30 16.55 -8.58
C PRO A 152 -0.30 15.43 -7.74
N SER A 153 0.24 14.21 -7.89
CA SER A 153 -0.24 13.05 -7.11
C SER A 153 0.20 13.18 -5.65
N ALA A 154 -0.53 12.50 -4.74
CA ALA A 154 -0.08 12.32 -3.36
C ALA A 154 1.32 11.71 -3.31
N VAL A 155 1.60 10.75 -4.21
CA VAL A 155 2.91 10.10 -4.34
C VAL A 155 4.01 11.11 -4.65
N ALA A 156 3.80 12.02 -5.60
CA ALA A 156 4.77 13.07 -5.94
C ALA A 156 5.03 14.04 -4.78
N GLN A 157 4.03 14.25 -3.92
CA GLN A 157 4.13 15.16 -2.79
C GLN A 157 4.74 14.51 -1.54
N LEU A 158 4.56 13.19 -1.35
CA LEU A 158 4.94 12.50 -0.10
C LEU A 158 6.19 11.64 -0.24
N ALA A 159 6.43 11.00 -1.39
CA ALA A 159 7.57 10.10 -1.56
C ALA A 159 8.91 10.85 -1.39
N GLY A 160 9.84 10.25 -0.64
CA GLY A 160 11.14 10.82 -0.32
C GLY A 160 11.14 11.88 0.79
N LYS A 161 9.96 12.36 1.22
CA LYS A 161 9.86 13.39 2.27
C LYS A 161 10.22 12.82 3.65
N PRO A 162 10.84 13.65 4.54
CA PRO A 162 10.87 13.34 5.96
C PRO A 162 9.45 13.12 6.50
N PHE A 163 9.30 12.18 7.44
CA PHE A 163 7.98 11.89 8.03
C PHE A 163 7.31 13.12 8.62
N THR A 164 8.07 14.00 9.28
CA THR A 164 7.57 15.26 9.88
C THR A 164 7.01 16.21 8.84
N GLU A 165 7.68 16.34 7.68
CA GLU A 165 7.22 17.20 6.57
C GLU A 165 5.95 16.60 5.94
N ALA A 166 5.94 15.29 5.69
CA ALA A 166 4.75 14.59 5.17
C ALA A 166 3.54 14.76 6.10
N ARG A 167 3.75 14.65 7.43
CA ARG A 167 2.70 14.87 8.42
C ARG A 167 2.14 16.30 8.33
N ALA A 168 2.99 17.32 8.17
CA ALA A 168 2.56 18.70 8.00
C ALA A 168 1.74 18.90 6.72
N LEU A 169 2.15 18.31 5.59
CA LEU A 169 1.41 18.35 4.32
C LEU A 169 0.02 17.69 4.46
N ILE A 170 -0.07 16.55 5.12
CA ILE A 170 -1.34 15.85 5.37
C ILE A 170 -2.28 16.71 6.21
N LEU A 171 -1.78 17.30 7.31
CA LEU A 171 -2.58 18.18 8.15
C LEU A 171 -3.05 19.45 7.40
N GLY A 172 -2.22 19.97 6.49
CA GLY A 172 -2.60 21.07 5.60
C GLY A 172 -3.68 20.71 4.57
N ALA A 173 -3.68 19.47 4.09
CA ALA A 173 -4.64 18.96 3.09
C ALA A 173 -6.03 18.63 3.68
N ARG A 174 -6.22 18.68 5.00
CA ARG A 174 -7.51 18.45 5.69
C ARG A 174 -8.45 19.68 5.66
N ARG A 175 -7.95 20.84 5.22
CA ARG A 175 -8.69 22.12 5.19
C ARG A 175 -9.47 22.30 3.86
#